data_7600e4662837d81881ea20b029e0d964
#
_entry.id   7600e4662837d81881ea20b029e0d964
#
_cell.length_a   1.000
_cell.length_b   1.000
_cell.length_c   1.000
_cell.angle_alpha   90.00
_cell.angle_beta   90.00
_cell.angle_gamma   90.00
#
_symmetry.space_group_name_H-M   'P 1'
#
loop_
_entity.id
_entity.type
_entity.pdbx_description
1 polymer ?
#
loop_
_entity_poly.entity_id
_entity_poly.type
_entity_poly.pdbx_seq_one_letter_code
_entity_poly.pdbx_strand_id
1 'polypeptide(L)'
;MSKLGDKIKQIRINEGLSQEAFAKGLGYTSKTTINKIEKGINEISYDKLMILIDKYNLTLDQIFENNSNKIRLPKTNTSNLYISFSARSNGNSEKIIKYMMNDNDTFISFKDLFINSCNKCNYECMNINKCKYRHDDIYNLLDNSIKYNKIIFVVPMYCGNPSSLYFTLMERMQDYFNNNETNYPAFIGKLHIIGIYGSDEEYPLFIPLISNILNDINKCLPIQRHKYEIKMSDSVMDKKCIVALIDTYKRNMGL
;
A
#
# COMPACT_ATOMS: atom_id res chain seq x y z
N MET A 1 -4.32 -7.79 27.92
CA MET A 1 -4.43 -8.94 26.99
C MET A 1 -3.11 -9.08 26.28
N SER A 2 -2.67 -10.28 25.89
CA SER A 2 -1.44 -10.42 25.13
C SER A 2 -1.70 -9.94 23.70
N LYS A 3 -0.80 -9.11 23.17
CA LYS A 3 -0.88 -8.58 21.80
C LYS A 3 -0.98 -9.71 20.75
N LEU A 4 -0.38 -10.86 21.02
CA LEU A 4 -0.44 -12.05 20.19
C LEU A 4 -1.85 -12.67 20.17
N GLY A 5 -2.53 -12.75 21.30
CA GLY A 5 -3.89 -13.29 21.41
C GLY A 5 -4.90 -12.47 20.63
N ASP A 6 -4.79 -11.14 20.70
CA ASP A 6 -5.64 -10.22 19.92
C ASP A 6 -5.40 -10.38 18.41
N LYS A 7 -4.15 -10.57 17.99
CA LYS A 7 -3.81 -10.80 16.58
C LYS A 7 -4.36 -12.12 16.07
N ILE A 8 -4.23 -13.20 16.83
CA ILE A 8 -4.81 -14.51 16.49
C ILE A 8 -6.32 -14.43 16.37
N LYS A 9 -6.99 -13.71 17.26
CA LYS A 9 -8.42 -13.46 17.20
C LYS A 9 -8.81 -12.70 15.92
N GLN A 10 -8.04 -11.67 15.56
CA GLN A 10 -8.28 -10.88 14.35
C GLN A 10 -8.14 -11.74 13.09
N ILE A 11 -7.11 -12.59 13.00
CA ILE A 11 -6.93 -13.54 11.90
C ILE A 11 -8.16 -14.44 11.78
N ARG A 12 -8.62 -15.03 12.86
CA ARG A 12 -9.81 -15.89 12.86
C ARG A 12 -11.06 -15.17 12.37
N ILE A 13 -11.30 -13.95 12.85
CA ILE A 13 -12.47 -13.14 12.46
C ILE A 13 -12.40 -12.80 10.97
N ASN A 14 -11.24 -12.40 10.48
CA ASN A 14 -11.04 -12.07 9.07
C ASN A 14 -11.24 -13.30 8.16
N GLU A 15 -10.98 -14.51 8.68
CA GLU A 15 -11.27 -15.77 8.00
C GLU A 15 -12.76 -16.18 8.08
N GLY A 16 -13.58 -15.43 8.81
CA GLY A 16 -15.00 -15.77 9.02
C GLY A 16 -15.21 -17.04 9.83
N LEU A 17 -14.20 -17.46 10.63
CA LEU A 17 -14.22 -18.75 11.32
C LEU A 17 -14.74 -18.62 12.76
N SER A 18 -15.55 -19.60 13.18
CA SER A 18 -15.86 -19.80 14.59
C SER A 18 -14.61 -20.24 15.36
N GLN A 19 -14.56 -20.03 16.68
CA GLN A 19 -13.48 -20.52 17.52
C GLN A 19 -13.29 -22.04 17.42
N GLU A 20 -14.38 -22.78 17.20
CA GLU A 20 -14.36 -24.25 17.05
C GLU A 20 -13.72 -24.66 15.71
N ALA A 21 -14.14 -24.06 14.60
CA ALA A 21 -13.58 -24.32 13.28
C ALA A 21 -12.09 -23.93 13.22
N PHE A 22 -11.71 -22.82 13.85
CA PHE A 22 -10.35 -22.37 13.91
C PHE A 22 -9.47 -23.29 14.78
N ALA A 23 -9.99 -23.74 15.95
CA ALA A 23 -9.31 -24.72 16.80
C ALA A 23 -9.02 -26.02 16.04
N LYS A 24 -10.03 -26.59 15.40
CA LYS A 24 -9.89 -27.80 14.58
C LYS A 24 -8.88 -27.59 13.44
N GLY A 25 -8.90 -26.42 12.80
CA GLY A 25 -7.96 -26.06 11.74
C GLY A 25 -6.51 -25.97 12.15
N LEU A 26 -6.22 -25.68 13.43
CA LEU A 26 -4.89 -25.68 14.02
C LEU A 26 -4.57 -26.99 14.76
N GLY A 27 -5.44 -28.00 14.69
CA GLY A 27 -5.26 -29.29 15.35
C GLY A 27 -5.42 -29.24 16.86
N TYR A 28 -6.25 -28.33 17.39
CA TYR A 28 -6.72 -28.35 18.77
C TYR A 28 -8.03 -29.14 18.88
N THR A 29 -8.22 -29.83 19.99
CA THR A 29 -9.41 -30.62 20.26
C THR A 29 -10.58 -29.80 20.83
N SER A 30 -10.31 -28.59 21.33
CA SER A 30 -11.31 -27.76 22.01
C SER A 30 -11.24 -26.29 21.65
N LYS A 31 -12.40 -25.67 21.37
CA LYS A 31 -12.55 -24.22 21.21
C LYS A 31 -12.12 -23.41 22.44
N THR A 32 -12.18 -24.05 23.63
CA THR A 32 -11.78 -23.41 24.90
C THR A 32 -10.30 -23.00 24.87
N THR A 33 -9.45 -23.79 24.19
CA THR A 33 -8.03 -23.47 24.04
C THR A 33 -7.85 -22.20 23.23
N ILE A 34 -8.53 -22.06 22.11
CA ILE A 34 -8.50 -20.85 21.27
C ILE A 34 -9.02 -19.63 22.04
N ASN A 35 -10.14 -19.79 22.78
CA ASN A 35 -10.64 -18.69 23.61
C ASN A 35 -9.62 -18.22 24.65
N LYS A 36 -8.89 -19.13 25.31
CA LYS A 36 -7.84 -18.79 26.28
C LYS A 36 -6.65 -18.12 25.61
N ILE A 37 -6.25 -18.58 24.40
CA ILE A 37 -5.16 -17.97 23.62
C ILE A 37 -5.57 -16.54 23.20
N GLU A 38 -6.76 -16.36 22.65
CA GLU A 38 -7.28 -15.05 22.24
C GLU A 38 -7.39 -14.06 23.40
N LYS A 39 -7.66 -14.56 24.62
CA LYS A 39 -7.68 -13.73 25.84
C LYS A 39 -6.28 -13.52 26.46
N GLY A 40 -5.24 -14.12 25.90
CA GLY A 40 -3.90 -14.06 26.44
C GLY A 40 -3.71 -14.79 27.76
N ILE A 41 -4.59 -15.73 28.09
CA ILE A 41 -4.51 -16.59 29.28
C ILE A 41 -3.52 -17.74 29.03
N ASN A 42 -3.54 -18.28 27.81
CA ASN A 42 -2.61 -19.32 27.36
C ASN A 42 -1.77 -18.78 26.19
N GLU A 43 -0.56 -19.29 26.08
CA GLU A 43 0.29 -19.08 24.90
C GLU A 43 0.00 -20.14 23.83
N ILE A 44 0.19 -19.78 22.58
CA ILE A 44 0.17 -20.72 21.46
C ILE A 44 1.53 -21.44 21.42
N SER A 45 1.51 -22.77 21.28
CA SER A 45 2.78 -23.51 21.13
C SER A 45 3.44 -23.20 19.78
N TYR A 46 4.77 -23.34 19.72
CA TYR A 46 5.54 -23.10 18.51
C TYR A 46 4.99 -23.87 17.29
N ASP A 47 4.70 -25.17 17.46
CA ASP A 47 4.18 -26.00 16.36
C ASP A 47 2.84 -25.49 15.84
N LYS A 48 1.94 -25.05 16.72
CA LYS A 48 0.64 -24.52 16.34
C LYS A 48 0.75 -23.14 15.71
N LEU A 49 1.73 -22.35 16.15
CA LEU A 49 2.07 -21.07 15.54
C LEU A 49 2.59 -21.27 14.10
N MET A 50 3.44 -22.26 13.87
CA MET A 50 3.92 -22.59 12.52
C MET A 50 2.79 -23.08 11.60
N ILE A 51 1.87 -23.92 12.12
CA ILE A 51 0.67 -24.32 11.36
C ILE A 51 -0.20 -23.10 11.01
N LEU A 52 -0.37 -22.15 11.93
CA LEU A 52 -1.11 -20.92 11.70
C LEU A 52 -0.44 -20.08 10.60
N ILE A 53 0.88 -19.90 10.69
CA ILE A 53 1.67 -19.14 9.72
C ILE A 53 1.54 -19.75 8.33
N ASP A 54 1.77 -21.04 8.20
CA ASP A 54 1.71 -21.73 6.91
C ASP A 54 0.30 -21.72 6.33
N LYS A 55 -0.70 -22.07 7.12
CA LYS A 55 -2.09 -22.19 6.70
C LYS A 55 -2.68 -20.87 6.19
N TYR A 56 -2.35 -19.76 6.83
CA TYR A 56 -2.87 -18.43 6.50
C TYR A 56 -1.83 -17.56 5.80
N ASN A 57 -0.70 -18.16 5.38
CA ASN A 57 0.38 -17.51 4.65
C ASN A 57 0.84 -16.20 5.32
N LEU A 58 1.08 -16.28 6.63
CA LEU A 58 1.53 -15.17 7.45
C LEU A 58 3.06 -15.18 7.57
N THR A 59 3.63 -14.10 8.08
CA THR A 59 5.02 -14.05 8.54
C THR A 59 5.06 -13.88 10.05
N LEU A 60 6.22 -14.19 10.65
CA LEU A 60 6.45 -13.94 12.08
C LEU A 60 6.27 -12.46 12.43
N ASP A 61 6.74 -11.57 11.57
CA ASP A 61 6.60 -10.11 11.74
C ASP A 61 5.14 -9.69 11.81
N GLN A 62 4.28 -10.24 10.95
CA GLN A 62 2.85 -9.97 10.99
C GLN A 62 2.19 -10.41 12.30
N ILE A 63 2.71 -11.44 12.93
CA ILE A 63 2.14 -11.97 14.16
C ILE A 63 2.65 -11.21 15.39
N PHE A 64 3.92 -10.84 15.40
CA PHE A 64 4.57 -10.23 16.56
C PHE A 64 4.68 -8.71 16.52
N GLU A 65 4.62 -8.10 15.32
CA GLU A 65 4.66 -6.66 15.22
C GLU A 65 3.33 -6.01 15.64
N ASN A 66 3.43 -5.12 16.59
CA ASN A 66 2.33 -4.30 17.08
C ASN A 66 2.01 -3.08 16.21
N ASN A 67 2.75 -2.91 15.17
CA ASN A 67 2.60 -1.84 14.20
C ASN A 67 2.17 -2.42 12.85
N SER A 68 0.93 -2.91 12.77
CA SER A 68 0.23 -2.53 11.57
C SER A 68 0.34 -1.00 11.56
N ASN A 69 1.08 -0.43 10.64
CA ASN A 69 0.96 0.98 10.27
C ASN A 69 -0.49 1.14 9.83
N LYS A 70 -1.40 1.25 10.79
CA LYS A 70 -2.81 1.47 10.51
C LYS A 70 -2.84 2.76 9.73
N ILE A 71 -3.11 2.63 8.47
CA ILE A 71 -3.27 3.75 7.57
C ILE A 71 -4.30 4.64 8.23
N ARG A 72 -3.85 5.81 8.65
CA ARG A 72 -4.68 6.70 9.44
C ARG A 72 -5.87 7.16 8.59
N LEU A 73 -7.01 7.30 9.20
CA LEU A 73 -8.14 7.97 8.57
C LEU A 73 -7.79 9.45 8.31
N PRO A 74 -8.38 10.06 7.26
CA PRO A 74 -8.17 11.48 7.00
C PRO A 74 -8.60 12.31 8.23
N LYS A 75 -7.79 13.32 8.55
CA LYS A 75 -8.07 14.22 9.67
C LYS A 75 -9.25 15.17 9.37
N THR A 76 -9.43 15.49 8.09
CA THR A 76 -10.48 16.39 7.59
C THR A 76 -10.97 15.89 6.24
N ASN A 77 -12.12 16.37 5.78
CA ASN A 77 -12.66 16.06 4.44
C ASN A 77 -11.78 16.60 3.29
N THR A 78 -10.85 17.50 3.58
CA THR A 78 -9.89 18.07 2.62
C THR A 78 -8.51 17.43 2.69
N SER A 79 -8.28 16.50 3.61
CA SER A 79 -6.98 15.79 3.74
C SER A 79 -6.67 14.96 2.51
N ASN A 80 -5.42 15.02 2.05
CA ASN A 80 -4.91 14.24 0.95
C ASN A 80 -4.01 13.11 1.45
N LEU A 81 -3.89 12.05 0.65
CA LEU A 81 -3.03 10.91 0.93
C LEU A 81 -1.88 10.89 -0.07
N TYR A 82 -0.66 10.96 0.42
CA TYR A 82 0.56 10.85 -0.38
C TYR A 82 1.23 9.50 -0.15
N ILE A 83 1.54 8.79 -1.24
CA ILE A 83 2.20 7.49 -1.19
C ILE A 83 3.48 7.53 -2.00
N SER A 84 4.61 7.26 -1.34
CA SER A 84 5.91 7.13 -2.00
C SER A 84 6.16 5.67 -2.39
N PHE A 85 6.47 5.44 -3.66
CA PHE A 85 6.91 4.15 -4.19
C PHE A 85 8.44 4.04 -4.30
N SER A 86 9.17 4.86 -3.56
CA SER A 86 10.63 4.80 -3.51
C SER A 86 11.10 3.73 -2.53
N ALA A 87 12.05 2.89 -2.95
CA ALA A 87 12.78 1.99 -2.06
C ALA A 87 13.77 2.72 -1.13
N ARG A 88 14.05 4.02 -1.39
CA ARG A 88 15.00 4.84 -0.64
C ARG A 88 14.28 5.78 0.30
N SER A 89 14.73 5.85 1.54
CA SER A 89 14.32 6.89 2.50
C SER A 89 15.00 8.23 2.15
N ASN A 90 14.33 9.33 2.43
CA ASN A 90 14.80 10.70 2.19
C ASN A 90 15.21 11.00 0.73
N GLY A 91 14.68 10.19 -0.22
CA GLY A 91 14.90 10.39 -1.65
C GLY A 91 14.03 11.51 -2.24
N ASN A 92 14.14 11.71 -3.55
CA ASN A 92 13.40 12.76 -4.25
C ASN A 92 11.88 12.62 -4.11
N SER A 93 11.34 11.40 -4.07
CA SER A 93 9.92 11.16 -3.87
C SER A 93 9.42 11.72 -2.54
N GLU A 94 10.14 11.46 -1.45
CA GLU A 94 9.78 11.98 -0.13
C GLU A 94 9.96 13.49 -0.02
N LYS A 95 11.01 14.05 -0.66
CA LYS A 95 11.23 15.51 -0.68
C LYS A 95 10.11 16.26 -1.39
N ILE A 96 9.62 15.72 -2.53
CA ILE A 96 8.46 16.26 -3.24
C ILE A 96 7.21 16.17 -2.36
N ILE A 97 6.96 15.03 -1.74
CA ILE A 97 5.81 14.86 -0.85
C ILE A 97 5.86 15.86 0.30
N LYS A 98 6.98 15.96 1.01
CA LYS A 98 7.15 16.92 2.11
C LYS A 98 6.93 18.38 1.69
N TYR A 99 7.28 18.71 0.46
CA TYR A 99 7.03 20.05 -0.10
C TYR A 99 5.54 20.27 -0.42
N MET A 100 4.86 19.24 -0.89
CA MET A 100 3.48 19.35 -1.37
C MET A 100 2.44 19.28 -0.26
N MET A 101 2.68 18.47 0.78
CA MET A 101 1.70 18.16 1.81
C MET A 101 1.51 19.30 2.81
N ASN A 102 0.30 19.36 3.37
CA ASN A 102 -0.08 20.24 4.47
C ASN A 102 -0.16 19.44 5.79
N ASP A 103 -0.31 20.12 6.93
CA ASP A 103 -0.34 19.49 8.28
C ASP A 103 -1.48 18.45 8.46
N ASN A 104 -2.56 18.59 7.70
CA ASN A 104 -3.69 17.66 7.74
C ASN A 104 -3.55 16.48 6.80
N ASP A 105 -2.58 16.50 5.89
CA ASP A 105 -2.35 15.44 4.94
C ASP A 105 -1.65 14.24 5.59
N THR A 106 -1.73 13.09 4.92
CA THR A 106 -1.11 11.85 5.38
C THR A 106 -0.06 11.40 4.38
N PHE A 107 1.12 11.06 4.89
CA PHE A 107 2.20 10.44 4.12
C PHE A 107 2.37 8.97 4.49
N ILE A 108 2.49 8.13 3.48
CA ILE A 108 2.81 6.71 3.58
C ILE A 108 4.00 6.39 2.67
N SER A 109 5.01 5.75 3.22
CA SER A 109 6.05 5.10 2.45
C SER A 109 5.62 3.66 2.16
N PHE A 110 5.37 3.31 0.90
CA PHE A 110 4.84 2.00 0.53
C PHE A 110 5.77 0.85 0.93
N LYS A 111 7.10 1.09 0.94
CA LYS A 111 8.09 0.10 1.40
C LYS A 111 7.98 -0.28 2.88
N ASP A 112 7.31 0.57 3.69
CA ASP A 112 7.13 0.34 5.12
C ASP A 112 5.81 -0.41 5.42
N LEU A 113 5.01 -0.68 4.37
CA LEU A 113 3.82 -1.52 4.46
C LEU A 113 4.19 -2.98 4.24
N PHE A 114 3.49 -3.85 4.94
CA PHE A 114 3.58 -5.27 4.70
C PHE A 114 2.58 -5.67 3.61
N ILE A 115 3.05 -5.77 2.36
CA ILE A 115 2.24 -6.19 1.21
C ILE A 115 3.01 -7.24 0.43
N ASN A 116 2.40 -8.42 0.27
CA ASN A 116 2.96 -9.49 -0.55
C ASN A 116 2.73 -9.21 -2.04
N SER A 117 3.70 -9.56 -2.86
CA SER A 117 3.51 -9.65 -4.31
C SER A 117 2.52 -10.76 -4.66
N CYS A 118 1.85 -10.63 -5.80
CA CYS A 118 0.96 -11.66 -6.31
C CYS A 118 1.78 -12.87 -6.80
N ASN A 119 1.92 -13.90 -5.97
CA ASN A 119 2.68 -15.10 -6.30
C ASN A 119 2.16 -16.34 -5.56
N LYS A 120 2.61 -17.53 -6.00
CA LYS A 120 2.38 -18.83 -5.33
C LYS A 120 0.90 -19.09 -4.94
N CYS A 121 -0.04 -18.58 -5.71
CA CYS A 121 -1.45 -18.87 -5.54
C CYS A 121 -2.01 -19.57 -6.78
N ASN A 122 -3.18 -20.19 -6.64
CA ASN A 122 -3.90 -20.86 -7.73
C ASN A 122 -5.05 -19.97 -8.23
N TYR A 123 -4.85 -18.67 -8.32
CA TYR A 123 -5.88 -17.69 -8.72
C TYR A 123 -7.14 -17.73 -7.83
N GLU A 124 -6.96 -17.93 -6.52
CA GLU A 124 -8.08 -17.98 -5.56
C GLU A 124 -8.92 -16.70 -5.61
N CYS A 125 -8.31 -15.54 -5.82
CA CYS A 125 -9.04 -14.27 -5.97
C CYS A 125 -10.02 -14.28 -7.15
N MET A 126 -9.72 -15.01 -8.22
CA MET A 126 -10.60 -15.15 -9.40
C MET A 126 -11.60 -16.29 -9.25
N ASN A 127 -11.19 -17.39 -8.60
CA ASN A 127 -11.99 -18.60 -8.51
C ASN A 127 -13.01 -18.58 -7.37
N ILE A 128 -12.62 -17.99 -6.22
CA ILE A 128 -13.42 -17.99 -4.99
C ILE A 128 -13.56 -16.60 -4.37
N ASN A 129 -13.20 -15.53 -5.10
CA ASN A 129 -13.24 -14.14 -4.66
C ASN A 129 -12.51 -13.90 -3.32
N LYS A 130 -11.37 -14.57 -3.13
CA LYS A 130 -10.64 -14.55 -1.87
C LYS A 130 -9.13 -14.62 -2.10
N CYS A 131 -8.43 -13.52 -1.85
CA CYS A 131 -6.98 -13.51 -1.96
C CYS A 131 -6.31 -14.26 -0.81
N LYS A 132 -5.31 -15.05 -1.15
CA LYS A 132 -4.43 -15.74 -0.19
C LYS A 132 -3.71 -14.77 0.77
N TYR A 133 -3.42 -13.56 0.30
CA TYR A 133 -2.64 -12.55 1.04
C TYR A 133 -3.49 -11.42 1.62
N ARG A 134 -4.80 -11.59 1.76
CA ARG A 134 -5.71 -10.53 2.23
C ARG A 134 -5.47 -10.05 3.67
N HIS A 135 -4.58 -10.70 4.42
CA HIS A 135 -4.22 -10.29 5.78
C HIS A 135 -3.07 -9.30 5.83
N ASP A 136 -2.48 -8.97 4.67
CA ASP A 136 -1.50 -7.91 4.57
C ASP A 136 -2.17 -6.51 4.53
N ASP A 137 -1.37 -5.45 4.41
CA ASP A 137 -1.86 -4.09 4.53
C ASP A 137 -2.65 -3.58 3.32
N ILE A 138 -2.78 -4.37 2.22
CA ILE A 138 -3.36 -3.88 0.96
C ILE A 138 -4.83 -3.46 1.09
N TYR A 139 -5.65 -4.29 1.76
CA TYR A 139 -7.07 -3.98 1.93
C TYR A 139 -7.26 -2.74 2.80
N ASN A 140 -6.51 -2.63 3.89
CA ASN A 140 -6.54 -1.46 4.77
C ASN A 140 -6.07 -0.19 4.04
N LEU A 141 -5.05 -0.30 3.16
CA LEU A 141 -4.59 0.81 2.34
C LEU A 141 -5.70 1.29 1.41
N LEU A 142 -6.31 0.39 0.65
CA LEU A 142 -7.30 0.75 -0.36
C LEU A 142 -8.62 1.21 0.25
N ASP A 143 -9.11 0.55 1.32
CA ASP A 143 -10.32 0.96 2.06
C ASP A 143 -10.21 2.36 2.66
N ASN A 144 -9.03 2.74 3.11
CA ASN A 144 -8.83 4.06 3.71
C ASN A 144 -8.47 5.13 2.68
N SER A 145 -7.81 4.77 1.58
CA SER A 145 -7.40 5.73 0.55
C SER A 145 -8.59 6.43 -0.11
N ILE A 146 -9.70 5.74 -0.35
CA ILE A 146 -10.92 6.32 -0.94
C ILE A 146 -11.61 7.34 -0.04
N LYS A 147 -11.29 7.39 1.26
CA LYS A 147 -11.83 8.35 2.23
C LYS A 147 -11.13 9.70 2.18
N TYR A 148 -9.95 9.76 1.56
CA TYR A 148 -9.23 11.02 1.36
C TYR A 148 -9.83 11.84 0.22
N ASN A 149 -9.53 13.15 0.22
CA ASN A 149 -9.95 14.05 -0.84
C ASN A 149 -9.25 13.70 -2.15
N LYS A 150 -7.92 13.54 -2.12
CA LYS A 150 -7.08 13.12 -3.24
C LYS A 150 -6.06 12.09 -2.79
N ILE A 151 -5.60 11.28 -3.76
CA ILE A 151 -4.58 10.24 -3.58
C ILE A 151 -3.44 10.58 -4.52
N ILE A 152 -2.25 10.82 -3.99
CA ILE A 152 -1.09 11.23 -4.77
C ILE A 152 -0.01 10.15 -4.69
N PHE A 153 0.26 9.49 -5.81
CA PHE A 153 1.36 8.56 -5.94
C PHE A 153 2.61 9.29 -6.42
N VAL A 154 3.74 9.05 -5.79
CA VAL A 154 5.04 9.53 -6.26
C VAL A 154 5.90 8.32 -6.62
N VAL A 155 6.07 8.11 -7.92
CA VAL A 155 6.66 6.91 -8.52
C VAL A 155 8.01 7.24 -9.14
N PRO A 156 9.13 6.70 -8.61
CA PRO A 156 10.43 6.83 -9.25
C PRO A 156 10.64 5.76 -10.33
N MET A 157 11.42 6.11 -11.33
CA MET A 157 11.91 5.17 -12.35
C MET A 157 13.18 4.46 -11.88
N TYR A 158 13.22 3.14 -12.10
CA TYR A 158 14.42 2.31 -11.96
C TYR A 158 14.63 1.49 -13.24
N CYS A 159 15.78 1.65 -13.88
CA CYS A 159 16.12 0.94 -15.13
C CYS A 159 15.01 1.02 -16.19
N GLY A 160 14.48 2.22 -16.44
CA GLY A 160 13.43 2.44 -17.43
C GLY A 160 12.00 2.10 -17.00
N ASN A 161 11.82 1.46 -15.84
CA ASN A 161 10.53 0.98 -15.35
C ASN A 161 10.10 1.68 -14.05
N PRO A 162 8.80 1.68 -13.71
CA PRO A 162 8.33 1.97 -12.36
C PRO A 162 8.98 1.04 -11.34
N SER A 163 9.05 1.49 -10.08
CA SER A 163 9.58 0.64 -9.01
C SER A 163 8.76 -0.65 -8.85
N SER A 164 9.38 -1.72 -8.37
CA SER A 164 8.69 -2.98 -8.04
C SER A 164 7.55 -2.78 -7.04
N LEU A 165 7.70 -1.81 -6.13
CA LEU A 165 6.65 -1.44 -5.16
C LEU A 165 5.37 -0.94 -5.85
N TYR A 166 5.51 -0.18 -6.94
CA TYR A 166 4.37 0.27 -7.73
C TYR A 166 3.68 -0.91 -8.42
N PHE A 167 4.45 -1.80 -9.04
CA PHE A 167 3.90 -3.01 -9.66
C PHE A 167 3.21 -3.92 -8.65
N THR A 168 3.79 -4.08 -7.45
CA THR A 168 3.15 -4.85 -6.37
C THR A 168 1.76 -4.29 -6.03
N LEU A 169 1.62 -2.95 -5.92
CA LEU A 169 0.30 -2.36 -5.72
C LEU A 169 -0.64 -2.67 -6.88
N MET A 170 -0.18 -2.49 -8.13
CA MET A 170 -1.00 -2.70 -9.32
C MET A 170 -1.53 -4.13 -9.41
N GLU A 171 -0.69 -5.13 -9.16
CA GLU A 171 -1.08 -6.55 -9.12
C GLU A 171 -2.14 -6.82 -8.04
N ARG A 172 -1.95 -6.24 -6.85
CA ARG A 172 -2.80 -6.50 -5.70
C ARG A 172 -4.11 -5.72 -5.70
N MET A 173 -4.19 -4.61 -6.45
CA MET A 173 -5.42 -3.85 -6.65
C MET A 173 -6.50 -4.68 -7.37
N GLN A 174 -6.12 -5.58 -8.26
CA GLN A 174 -7.09 -6.42 -8.99
C GLN A 174 -7.98 -7.22 -8.03
N ASP A 175 -7.38 -7.90 -7.07
CA ASP A 175 -8.12 -8.70 -6.09
C ASP A 175 -9.07 -7.84 -5.25
N TYR A 176 -8.59 -6.71 -4.74
CA TYR A 176 -9.39 -5.82 -3.93
C TYR A 176 -10.61 -5.27 -4.70
N PHE A 177 -10.40 -4.77 -5.91
CA PHE A 177 -11.47 -4.15 -6.70
C PHE A 177 -12.44 -5.17 -7.31
N ASN A 178 -12.02 -6.40 -7.58
CA ASN A 178 -12.95 -7.48 -7.98
C ASN A 178 -14.00 -7.75 -6.87
N ASN A 179 -13.62 -7.58 -5.61
CA ASN A 179 -14.52 -7.75 -4.47
C ASN A 179 -15.21 -6.45 -4.03
N ASN A 180 -14.77 -5.29 -4.55
CA ASN A 180 -15.23 -3.95 -4.16
C ASN A 180 -15.36 -3.05 -5.40
N GLU A 181 -16.13 -3.49 -6.40
CA GLU A 181 -16.24 -2.83 -7.71
C GLU A 181 -16.64 -1.35 -7.61
N THR A 182 -17.50 -1.00 -6.67
CA THR A 182 -17.97 0.39 -6.45
C THR A 182 -16.87 1.31 -5.96
N ASN A 183 -15.80 0.78 -5.36
CA ASN A 183 -14.67 1.55 -4.86
C ASN A 183 -13.69 1.96 -5.96
N TYR A 184 -13.66 1.23 -7.09
CA TYR A 184 -12.71 1.50 -8.17
C TYR A 184 -12.90 2.89 -8.79
N PRO A 185 -14.10 3.30 -9.23
CA PRO A 185 -14.30 4.66 -9.77
C PRO A 185 -13.98 5.75 -8.76
N ALA A 186 -14.32 5.54 -7.47
CA ALA A 186 -14.01 6.48 -6.40
C ALA A 186 -12.50 6.64 -6.20
N PHE A 187 -11.74 5.54 -6.26
CA PHE A 187 -10.29 5.55 -6.15
C PHE A 187 -9.65 6.27 -7.34
N ILE A 188 -9.96 5.84 -8.58
CA ILE A 188 -9.39 6.41 -9.81
C ILE A 188 -9.75 7.89 -9.97
N GLY A 189 -10.97 8.27 -9.59
CA GLY A 189 -11.41 9.66 -9.63
C GLY A 189 -10.55 10.60 -8.79
N LYS A 190 -9.94 10.08 -7.71
CA LYS A 190 -9.10 10.85 -6.78
C LYS A 190 -7.61 10.70 -7.02
N LEU A 191 -7.20 9.76 -7.88
CA LEU A 191 -5.80 9.41 -8.09
C LEU A 191 -5.07 10.45 -8.94
N HIS A 192 -3.89 10.85 -8.47
CA HIS A 192 -2.90 11.67 -9.13
C HIS A 192 -1.55 10.96 -9.09
N ILE A 193 -0.71 11.13 -10.11
CA ILE A 193 0.60 10.47 -10.15
C ILE A 193 1.70 11.48 -10.50
N ILE A 194 2.78 11.46 -9.76
CA ILE A 194 4.00 12.20 -10.05
C ILE A 194 5.08 11.18 -10.40
N GLY A 195 5.53 11.20 -11.65
CA GLY A 195 6.59 10.33 -12.14
C GLY A 195 7.95 11.03 -12.14
N ILE A 196 8.97 10.44 -11.50
CA ILE A 196 10.35 10.97 -11.49
C ILE A 196 11.23 10.05 -12.31
N TYR A 197 11.76 10.52 -13.41
CA TYR A 197 12.58 9.70 -14.31
C TYR A 197 13.84 10.43 -14.80
N GLY A 198 14.84 9.64 -15.20
CA GLY A 198 16.15 10.12 -15.64
C GLY A 198 16.50 9.70 -17.07
N SER A 199 15.50 9.38 -17.89
CA SER A 199 15.74 9.02 -19.31
C SER A 199 16.01 10.26 -20.15
N ASP A 200 16.87 10.11 -21.16
CA ASP A 200 17.12 11.11 -22.20
C ASP A 200 15.99 11.11 -23.25
N GLU A 201 15.18 10.07 -23.29
CA GLU A 201 14.08 9.93 -24.23
C GLU A 201 12.96 10.93 -23.88
N GLU A 202 12.38 11.52 -24.91
CA GLU A 202 11.31 12.51 -24.76
C GLU A 202 10.03 11.89 -24.18
N TYR A 203 9.72 10.64 -24.57
CA TYR A 203 8.56 9.86 -24.11
C TYR A 203 8.95 8.44 -23.73
N PRO A 204 9.61 8.23 -22.57
CA PRO A 204 9.96 6.89 -22.14
C PRO A 204 8.71 6.07 -21.82
N LEU A 205 8.76 4.76 -21.99
CA LEU A 205 7.67 3.83 -21.65
C LEU A 205 7.21 3.96 -20.18
N PHE A 206 8.08 4.49 -19.33
CA PHE A 206 7.77 4.75 -17.92
C PHE A 206 6.51 5.60 -17.74
N ILE A 207 6.32 6.68 -18.51
CA ILE A 207 5.15 7.55 -18.37
C ILE A 207 3.84 6.83 -18.73
N PRO A 208 3.71 6.17 -19.89
CA PRO A 208 2.55 5.33 -20.19
C PRO A 208 2.27 4.27 -19.13
N LEU A 209 3.33 3.61 -18.60
CA LEU A 209 3.17 2.55 -17.59
C LEU A 209 2.56 3.06 -16.27
N ILE A 210 2.89 4.27 -15.84
CA ILE A 210 2.31 4.82 -14.60
C ILE A 210 0.99 5.55 -14.83
N SER A 211 0.73 6.08 -16.02
CA SER A 211 -0.46 6.89 -16.30
C SER A 211 -1.64 6.12 -16.88
N ASN A 212 -1.44 4.88 -17.31
CA ASN A 212 -2.50 4.06 -17.93
C ASN A 212 -3.72 3.79 -17.01
N ILE A 213 -3.53 3.89 -15.71
CA ILE A 213 -4.59 3.74 -14.72
C ILE A 213 -5.44 5.01 -14.55
N LEU A 214 -4.92 6.17 -14.98
CA LEU A 214 -5.59 7.45 -14.80
C LEU A 214 -6.72 7.62 -15.81
N ASN A 215 -7.84 8.16 -15.37
CA ASN A 215 -8.96 8.58 -16.25
C ASN A 215 -8.73 9.92 -16.96
N ASP A 216 -7.71 10.67 -16.52
CA ASP A 216 -7.30 11.96 -17.08
C ASP A 216 -5.78 12.07 -17.00
N ILE A 217 -5.13 12.22 -18.15
CA ILE A 217 -3.66 12.31 -18.24
C ILE A 217 -3.11 13.58 -17.55
N ASN A 218 -3.90 14.64 -17.44
CA ASN A 218 -3.50 15.85 -16.73
C ASN A 218 -3.26 15.61 -15.23
N LYS A 219 -3.74 14.50 -14.70
CA LYS A 219 -3.44 14.04 -13.33
C LYS A 219 -2.06 13.38 -13.20
N CYS A 220 -1.30 13.26 -14.29
CA CYS A 220 0.08 12.80 -14.29
C CYS A 220 1.05 13.98 -14.44
N LEU A 221 1.95 14.14 -13.47
CA LEU A 221 3.06 15.10 -13.53
C LEU A 221 4.36 14.37 -13.81
N PRO A 222 4.91 14.39 -15.04
CA PRO A 222 6.22 13.83 -15.34
C PRO A 222 7.33 14.83 -14.98
N ILE A 223 8.29 14.39 -14.14
CA ILE A 223 9.49 15.14 -13.79
C ILE A 223 10.71 14.44 -14.40
N GLN A 224 11.18 14.97 -15.52
CA GLN A 224 12.36 14.45 -16.24
C GLN A 224 13.65 15.10 -15.71
N ARG A 225 14.51 14.33 -15.08
CA ARG A 225 15.74 14.85 -14.47
C ARG A 225 16.73 15.38 -15.50
N HIS A 226 16.90 14.68 -16.61
CA HIS A 226 17.81 15.06 -17.69
C HIS A 226 17.49 16.42 -18.29
N LYS A 227 16.23 16.68 -18.63
CA LYS A 227 15.75 17.96 -19.15
C LYS A 227 16.14 19.17 -18.30
N TYR A 228 16.29 18.94 -17.00
CA TYR A 228 16.64 20.00 -16.03
C TYR A 228 18.07 19.90 -15.51
N GLU A 229 18.91 19.09 -16.15
CA GLU A 229 20.32 18.90 -15.79
C GLU A 229 20.53 18.54 -14.31
N ILE A 230 19.69 17.62 -13.80
CA ILE A 230 19.75 17.17 -12.41
C ILE A 230 20.59 15.90 -12.32
N LYS A 231 21.74 15.96 -11.67
CA LYS A 231 22.60 14.80 -11.44
C LYS A 231 21.93 13.77 -10.53
N MET A 232 22.37 12.51 -10.60
CA MET A 232 21.79 11.41 -9.79
C MET A 232 21.94 11.66 -8.28
N SER A 233 22.96 12.38 -7.85
CA SER A 233 23.20 12.79 -6.44
C SER A 233 22.33 13.93 -5.97
N ASP A 234 21.81 14.75 -6.88
CA ASP A 234 21.17 16.01 -6.53
C ASP A 234 19.67 15.83 -6.25
N SER A 235 19.15 16.72 -5.46
CA SER A 235 17.71 16.80 -5.23
C SER A 235 17.01 17.48 -6.41
N VAL A 236 15.88 16.91 -6.84
CA VAL A 236 15.03 17.58 -7.83
C VAL A 236 14.48 18.92 -7.28
N MET A 237 14.36 19.03 -5.96
CA MET A 237 13.86 20.24 -5.28
C MET A 237 14.87 21.39 -5.25
N ASP A 238 16.14 21.16 -5.59
CA ASP A 238 17.15 22.21 -5.67
C ASP A 238 17.00 23.09 -6.93
N LYS A 239 16.18 22.66 -7.89
CA LYS A 239 15.92 23.41 -9.12
C LYS A 239 14.62 24.21 -9.02
N LYS A 240 14.72 25.53 -9.08
CA LYS A 240 13.57 26.46 -9.02
C LYS A 240 12.48 26.15 -10.06
N CYS A 241 12.89 25.71 -11.26
CA CYS A 241 11.95 25.35 -12.33
C CYS A 241 11.10 24.11 -11.96
N ILE A 242 11.65 23.13 -11.24
CA ILE A 242 10.88 21.98 -10.75
C ILE A 242 9.90 22.41 -9.66
N VAL A 243 10.33 23.25 -8.74
CA VAL A 243 9.46 23.83 -7.70
C VAL A 243 8.29 24.57 -8.35
N ALA A 244 8.55 25.45 -9.33
CA ALA A 244 7.52 26.16 -10.06
C ALA A 244 6.55 25.23 -10.84
N LEU A 245 7.09 24.14 -11.40
CA LEU A 245 6.29 23.10 -12.08
C LEU A 245 5.34 22.40 -11.08
N ILE A 246 5.83 22.02 -9.91
CA ILE A 246 5.04 21.39 -8.86
C ILE A 246 3.98 22.38 -8.34
N ASP A 247 4.31 23.64 -8.13
CA ASP A 247 3.35 24.66 -7.66
C ASP A 247 2.26 24.91 -8.69
N THR A 248 2.59 24.90 -9.97
CA THR A 248 1.61 25.02 -11.04
C THR A 248 0.68 23.80 -11.05
N TYR A 249 1.24 22.60 -10.90
CA TYR A 249 0.46 21.38 -10.81
C TYR A 249 -0.46 21.37 -9.58
N LYS A 250 0.03 21.76 -8.41
CA LYS A 250 -0.78 21.89 -7.18
C LYS A 250 -1.98 22.81 -7.41
N ARG A 251 -1.75 24.01 -7.97
CA ARG A 251 -2.82 24.97 -8.26
C ARG A 251 -3.87 24.42 -9.24
N ASN A 252 -3.41 23.80 -10.31
CA ASN A 252 -4.31 23.26 -11.35
C ASN A 252 -5.16 22.11 -10.80
N MET A 253 -4.60 21.32 -9.90
CA MET A 253 -5.28 20.17 -9.31
C MET A 253 -6.03 20.52 -8.01
N GLY A 254 -5.92 21.74 -7.50
CA GLY A 254 -6.52 22.14 -6.22
C GLY A 254 -5.96 21.32 -5.03
N LEU A 255 -4.63 21.11 -5.03
CA LEU A 255 -3.88 20.40 -3.98
C LEU A 255 -3.34 21.37 -2.93
#